data_cfc768afe26129ad38667dd5c5ee81f9
#
_entry.id   cfc768afe26129ad38667dd5c5ee81f9
#
_cell.length_a   1.000
_cell.length_b   1.000
_cell.length_c   1.000
_cell.angle_alpha   90.00
_cell.angle_beta   90.00
_cell.angle_gamma   90.00
#
_symmetry.space_group_name_H-M   'P 1'
#
loop_
_entity.id
_entity.type
_entity.pdbx_description
1 polymer ?
#
loop_
_entity_poly.entity_id
_entity_poly.type
_entity_poly.pdbx_seq_one_letter_code
_entity_poly.pdbx_strand_id
1 'polypeptide(L)'
;MKNKLILFVIATTLLIWYQLTKVENEFELPIFTPADLRPTLVHPSLIGKTTHEIPNFSFTNQFGDKVSNEDVQDKLYVANFFFTSCPSICIDLTKNLKIVQNAFDDEIIILSHSVDPEIDTVERLMKYQEINEIDGSN
;
A
#
# COMPACT_ATOMS: atom_id res chain seq x y z
N MET A 1 -59.98 -6.77 -3.51
CA MET A 1 -59.18 -6.15 -2.43
C MET A 1 -57.90 -6.92 -2.13
N LYS A 2 -57.91 -8.27 -2.01
CA LYS A 2 -56.74 -9.10 -1.69
C LYS A 2 -55.54 -8.89 -2.65
N ASN A 3 -55.74 -8.81 -3.95
CA ASN A 3 -54.64 -8.65 -4.94
C ASN A 3 -53.93 -7.30 -4.84
N LYS A 4 -54.64 -6.22 -4.47
CA LYS A 4 -54.01 -4.89 -4.28
C LYS A 4 -53.14 -4.86 -3.02
N LEU A 5 -53.54 -5.59 -1.96
CA LEU A 5 -52.75 -5.71 -0.74
C LEU A 5 -51.47 -6.50 -0.99
N ILE A 6 -51.55 -7.59 -1.74
CA ILE A 6 -50.36 -8.42 -2.11
C ILE A 6 -49.37 -7.60 -2.94
N LEU A 7 -49.83 -6.86 -3.94
CA LEU A 7 -48.98 -5.98 -4.75
C LEU A 7 -48.28 -4.89 -3.92
N PHE A 8 -49.01 -4.33 -2.95
CA PHE A 8 -48.44 -3.32 -2.05
C PHE A 8 -47.34 -3.90 -1.17
N VAL A 9 -47.54 -5.10 -0.60
CA VAL A 9 -46.53 -5.79 0.21
C VAL A 9 -45.30 -6.12 -0.62
N ILE A 10 -45.47 -6.63 -1.84
CA ILE A 10 -44.33 -6.93 -2.73
C ILE A 10 -43.55 -5.63 -3.08
N ALA A 11 -44.25 -4.55 -3.38
CA ALA A 11 -43.61 -3.28 -3.71
C ALA A 11 -42.80 -2.71 -2.53
N THR A 12 -43.36 -2.80 -1.30
CA THR A 12 -42.66 -2.33 -0.09
C THR A 12 -41.43 -3.20 0.26
N THR A 13 -41.56 -4.52 0.10
CA THR A 13 -40.37 -5.42 0.34
C THR A 13 -39.26 -5.20 -0.67
N LEU A 14 -39.62 -5.00 -1.96
CA LEU A 14 -38.63 -4.67 -2.99
C LEU A 14 -37.94 -3.32 -2.73
N LEU A 15 -38.70 -2.34 -2.26
CA LEU A 15 -38.17 -1.01 -1.93
C LEU A 15 -37.26 -1.04 -0.72
N ILE A 16 -37.58 -1.81 0.31
CA ILE A 16 -36.74 -2.04 1.48
C ILE A 16 -35.47 -2.78 1.07
N TRP A 17 -35.62 -3.84 0.27
CA TRP A 17 -34.45 -4.59 -0.22
C TRP A 17 -33.53 -3.71 -1.07
N TYR A 18 -34.07 -2.87 -1.96
CA TYR A 18 -33.31 -1.90 -2.73
C TYR A 18 -32.56 -0.88 -1.84
N GLN A 19 -33.20 -0.38 -0.78
CA GLN A 19 -32.54 0.53 0.16
C GLN A 19 -31.45 -0.16 0.97
N LEU A 20 -31.65 -1.42 1.35
CA LEU A 20 -30.65 -2.19 2.10
C LEU A 20 -29.43 -2.55 1.23
N THR A 21 -29.63 -2.80 -0.07
CA THR A 21 -28.53 -3.07 -1.00
C THR A 21 -27.78 -1.79 -1.41
N LYS A 22 -28.38 -0.62 -1.21
CA LYS A 22 -27.76 0.68 -1.54
C LYS A 22 -26.87 1.26 -0.42
N VAL A 23 -26.80 0.61 0.74
CA VAL A 23 -25.83 0.94 1.77
C VAL A 23 -24.46 0.38 1.34
N GLU A 24 -23.91 0.91 0.25
CA GLU A 24 -22.47 0.92 0.06
C GLU A 24 -21.94 1.84 1.16
N ASN A 25 -21.42 1.24 2.21
CA ASN A 25 -20.55 1.95 3.14
C ASN A 25 -19.32 2.34 2.34
N GLU A 26 -19.32 3.51 1.72
CA GLU A 26 -18.07 4.16 1.32
C GLU A 26 -17.28 4.37 2.60
N PHE A 27 -16.41 3.40 2.90
CA PHE A 27 -15.45 3.52 3.97
C PHE A 27 -14.39 4.51 3.50
N GLU A 28 -14.61 5.80 3.76
CA GLU A 28 -13.60 6.82 3.54
C GLU A 28 -12.46 6.59 4.54
N LEU A 29 -11.31 6.21 4.01
CA LEU A 29 -10.09 6.15 4.83
C LEU A 29 -9.75 7.56 5.32
N PRO A 30 -9.47 7.74 6.61
CA PRO A 30 -9.05 9.05 7.12
C PRO A 30 -7.70 9.44 6.50
N ILE A 31 -7.62 10.65 5.97
CA ILE A 31 -6.38 11.24 5.48
C ILE A 31 -5.69 11.93 6.65
N PHE A 32 -4.55 11.41 7.06
CA PHE A 32 -3.72 12.03 8.09
C PHE A 32 -2.68 12.95 7.44
N THR A 33 -2.56 14.14 7.97
CA THR A 33 -1.55 15.12 7.57
C THR A 33 -0.49 15.29 8.67
N PRO A 34 0.68 15.88 8.39
CA PRO A 34 1.65 16.19 9.42
C PRO A 34 1.09 17.02 10.60
N ALA A 35 0.06 17.85 10.35
CA ALA A 35 -0.60 18.64 11.39
C ALA A 35 -1.42 17.78 12.38
N ASP A 36 -1.84 16.59 11.98
CA ASP A 36 -2.62 15.65 12.81
C ASP A 36 -1.74 14.78 13.71
N LEU A 37 -0.42 14.78 13.46
CA LEU A 37 0.55 13.98 14.17
C LEU A 37 1.21 14.77 15.32
N ARG A 38 1.71 14.04 16.33
CA ARG A 38 2.52 14.67 17.39
C ARG A 38 3.79 15.28 16.77
N PRO A 39 4.18 16.51 17.12
CA PRO A 39 5.37 17.16 16.57
C PRO A 39 6.66 16.36 16.74
N THR A 40 6.74 15.49 17.74
CA THR A 40 7.88 14.60 18.00
C THR A 40 8.01 13.45 16.98
N LEU A 41 6.94 13.17 16.23
CA LEU A 41 6.90 12.12 15.20
C LEU A 41 7.02 12.68 13.78
N VAL A 42 7.12 14.00 13.66
CA VAL A 42 7.14 14.69 12.37
C VAL A 42 8.49 15.40 12.20
N HIS A 43 9.07 15.28 11.00
CA HIS A 43 10.28 16.03 10.70
C HIS A 43 10.02 17.55 10.88
N PRO A 44 10.95 18.32 11.48
CA PRO A 44 10.74 19.75 11.79
C PRO A 44 10.24 20.60 10.63
N SER A 45 10.64 20.31 9.40
CA SER A 45 10.21 21.02 8.19
C SER A 45 8.75 20.79 7.79
N LEU A 46 8.10 19.77 8.37
CA LEU A 46 6.73 19.36 8.07
C LEU A 46 5.74 19.72 9.18
N ILE A 47 6.21 20.19 10.32
CA ILE A 47 5.34 20.55 11.47
C ILE A 47 4.31 21.59 11.03
N GLY A 48 3.04 21.28 11.28
CA GLY A 48 1.92 22.17 10.97
C GLY A 48 1.49 22.20 9.49
N LYS A 49 2.12 21.40 8.62
CA LYS A 49 1.63 21.27 7.25
C LYS A 49 0.35 20.43 7.20
N THR A 50 -0.63 20.93 6.46
CA THR A 50 -1.93 20.28 6.25
C THR A 50 -1.99 19.45 4.96
N THR A 51 -0.91 19.45 4.20
CA THR A 51 -0.73 18.61 3.00
C THR A 51 0.47 17.70 3.20
N HIS A 52 0.37 16.47 2.74
CA HIS A 52 1.49 15.54 2.69
C HIS A 52 1.65 15.05 1.25
N GLU A 53 2.83 15.27 0.70
CA GLU A 53 3.20 14.79 -0.63
C GLU A 53 4.47 13.97 -0.49
N ILE A 54 4.53 12.85 -1.18
CA ILE A 54 5.74 12.06 -1.27
C ILE A 54 6.75 12.87 -2.09
N PRO A 55 7.94 13.20 -1.54
CA PRO A 55 8.94 13.95 -2.29
C PRO A 55 9.42 13.14 -3.48
N ASN A 56 9.89 13.84 -4.51
CA ASN A 56 10.53 13.19 -5.64
C ASN A 56 11.74 12.38 -5.15
N PHE A 57 11.82 11.16 -5.64
CA PHE A 57 12.94 10.25 -5.36
C PHE A 57 13.52 9.66 -6.64
N SER A 58 14.76 9.25 -6.58
CA SER A 58 15.42 8.43 -7.59
C SER A 58 16.46 7.56 -6.89
N PHE A 59 16.18 6.27 -6.83
CA PHE A 59 17.04 5.28 -6.18
C PHE A 59 17.60 4.28 -7.19
N THR A 60 18.57 3.50 -6.78
CA THR A 60 19.13 2.42 -7.59
C THR A 60 18.59 1.09 -7.06
N ASN A 61 18.01 0.28 -7.94
CA ASN A 61 17.46 -1.02 -7.58
C ASN A 61 18.57 -2.10 -7.51
N GLN A 62 18.19 -3.32 -7.16
CA GLN A 62 19.08 -4.48 -7.06
C GLN A 62 19.70 -4.93 -8.40
N PHE A 63 19.20 -4.43 -9.52
CA PHE A 63 19.74 -4.69 -10.86
C PHE A 63 20.69 -3.57 -11.34
N GLY A 64 20.81 -2.48 -10.56
CA GLY A 64 21.62 -1.31 -10.91
C GLY A 64 20.86 -0.24 -11.69
N ASP A 65 19.56 -0.45 -11.95
CA ASP A 65 18.72 0.49 -12.68
C ASP A 65 18.19 1.60 -11.77
N LYS A 66 17.85 2.75 -12.36
CA LYS A 66 17.21 3.84 -11.64
C LYS A 66 15.71 3.62 -11.57
N VAL A 67 15.15 3.81 -10.37
CA VAL A 67 13.71 3.80 -10.08
C VAL A 67 13.34 5.13 -9.45
N SER A 68 12.30 5.76 -9.96
CA SER A 68 11.83 7.10 -9.57
C SER A 68 10.33 7.14 -9.37
N ASN A 69 9.79 8.31 -9.03
CA ASN A 69 8.35 8.53 -8.96
C ASN A 69 7.64 8.24 -10.29
N GLU A 70 8.30 8.48 -11.43
CA GLU A 70 7.71 8.27 -12.76
C GLU A 70 7.40 6.78 -13.02
N ASP A 71 8.20 5.87 -12.46
CA ASP A 71 8.04 4.43 -12.65
C ASP A 71 6.81 3.87 -11.90
N VAL A 72 6.36 4.57 -10.87
CA VAL A 72 5.22 4.19 -10.02
C VAL A 72 4.02 5.13 -10.16
N GLN A 73 4.11 6.11 -11.05
CA GLN A 73 3.03 7.04 -11.28
C GLN A 73 1.78 6.30 -11.78
N ASP A 74 0.62 6.66 -11.24
CA ASP A 74 -0.68 6.07 -11.57
C ASP A 74 -0.77 4.54 -11.33
N LYS A 75 0.17 3.99 -10.54
CA LYS A 75 0.17 2.59 -10.14
C LYS A 75 -0.08 2.44 -8.64
N LEU A 76 -0.71 1.34 -8.26
CA LEU A 76 -0.82 0.95 -6.86
C LEU A 76 0.50 0.31 -6.42
N TYR A 77 1.11 0.83 -5.37
CA TYR A 77 2.33 0.25 -4.83
C TYR A 77 2.34 0.21 -3.30
N VAL A 78 3.07 -0.74 -2.78
CA VAL A 78 3.36 -0.87 -1.35
C VAL A 78 4.80 -0.45 -1.11
N ALA A 79 5.02 0.60 -0.31
CA ALA A 79 6.35 0.99 0.13
C ALA A 79 6.64 0.36 1.50
N ASN A 80 7.77 -0.33 1.63
CA ASN A 80 8.26 -0.82 2.90
C ASN A 80 9.74 -0.44 3.10
N PHE A 81 10.17 -0.50 4.34
CA PHE A 81 11.54 -0.15 4.73
C PHE A 81 12.21 -1.34 5.41
N PHE A 82 13.43 -1.66 5.00
CA PHE A 82 14.17 -2.82 5.49
C PHE A 82 15.68 -2.56 5.46
N PHE A 83 16.47 -3.53 5.90
CA PHE A 83 17.92 -3.63 5.65
C PHE A 83 18.33 -5.10 5.62
N THR A 84 19.31 -5.43 4.78
CA THR A 84 19.65 -6.84 4.48
C THR A 84 20.22 -7.59 5.67
N SER A 85 20.80 -6.90 6.64
CA SER A 85 21.38 -7.49 7.86
C SER A 85 20.38 -7.63 9.02
N CYS A 86 19.09 -7.33 8.81
CA CYS A 86 18.05 -7.44 9.83
C CYS A 86 17.79 -8.92 10.18
N PRO A 87 17.96 -9.34 11.44
CA PRO A 87 17.93 -10.76 11.79
C PRO A 87 16.52 -11.29 12.12
N SER A 88 15.48 -10.45 12.11
CA SER A 88 14.17 -10.84 12.63
C SER A 88 13.01 -10.26 11.83
N ILE A 89 12.49 -9.09 12.19
CA ILE A 89 11.25 -8.52 11.67
C ILE A 89 11.23 -8.34 10.15
N CYS A 90 12.36 -8.00 9.53
CA CYS A 90 12.43 -7.82 8.08
C CYS A 90 12.23 -9.15 7.33
N ILE A 91 12.64 -10.27 7.91
CA ILE A 91 12.43 -11.61 7.33
C ILE A 91 10.92 -11.91 7.30
N ASP A 92 10.22 -11.63 8.40
CA ASP A 92 8.78 -11.89 8.46
C ASP A 92 7.99 -10.90 7.59
N LEU A 93 8.44 -9.64 7.52
CA LEU A 93 7.89 -8.65 6.59
C LEU A 93 8.04 -9.11 5.13
N THR A 94 9.22 -9.55 4.74
CA THR A 94 9.48 -10.06 3.39
C THR A 94 8.58 -11.25 3.04
N LYS A 95 8.39 -12.20 3.96
CA LYS A 95 7.46 -13.32 3.76
C LYS A 95 6.02 -12.85 3.54
N ASN A 96 5.56 -11.88 4.35
CA ASN A 96 4.21 -11.34 4.22
C ASN A 96 4.04 -10.56 2.91
N LEU A 97 5.04 -9.80 2.48
CA LEU A 97 5.02 -9.09 1.19
C LEU A 97 4.98 -10.05 0.00
N LYS A 98 5.68 -11.19 0.07
CA LYS A 98 5.55 -12.25 -0.94
C LYS A 98 4.11 -12.79 -1.03
N ILE A 99 3.40 -12.92 0.09
CA ILE A 99 1.99 -13.32 0.08
C ILE A 99 1.14 -12.28 -0.63
N VAL A 100 1.39 -11.00 -0.37
CA VAL A 100 0.69 -9.89 -1.05
C VAL A 100 1.00 -9.91 -2.55
N GLN A 101 2.27 -10.00 -2.93
CA GLN A 101 2.69 -10.07 -4.32
C GLN A 101 2.00 -11.24 -5.07
N ASN A 102 2.01 -12.43 -4.48
CA ASN A 102 1.35 -13.60 -5.08
C ASN A 102 -0.17 -13.48 -5.16
N ALA A 103 -0.80 -12.69 -4.29
CA ALA A 103 -2.26 -12.52 -4.28
C ALA A 103 -2.75 -11.51 -5.32
N PHE A 104 -1.92 -10.54 -5.67
CA PHE A 104 -2.27 -9.42 -6.55
C PHE A 104 -1.50 -9.41 -7.87
N ASP A 105 -0.48 -10.28 -7.98
CA ASP A 105 0.35 -10.43 -9.19
C ASP A 105 0.84 -9.07 -9.72
N ASP A 106 0.64 -8.77 -10.99
CA ASP A 106 1.06 -7.53 -11.64
C ASP A 106 0.24 -6.27 -11.26
N GLU A 107 -0.80 -6.43 -10.43
CA GLU A 107 -1.67 -5.31 -10.04
C GLU A 107 -1.01 -4.39 -8.99
N ILE A 108 -0.02 -4.90 -8.24
CA ILE A 108 0.65 -4.18 -7.16
C ILE A 108 2.17 -4.24 -7.32
N ILE A 109 2.82 -3.08 -7.25
CA ILE A 109 4.28 -2.98 -7.16
C ILE A 109 4.71 -2.98 -5.69
N ILE A 110 5.75 -3.73 -5.35
CA ILE A 110 6.35 -3.69 -4.01
C ILE A 110 7.70 -2.96 -4.09
N LEU A 111 7.76 -1.75 -3.50
CA LEU A 111 8.98 -0.97 -3.37
C LEU A 111 9.58 -1.15 -1.98
N SER A 112 10.64 -1.97 -1.90
CA SER A 112 11.38 -2.17 -0.65
C SER A 112 12.57 -1.22 -0.61
N HIS A 113 12.53 -0.24 0.29
CA HIS A 113 13.58 0.76 0.46
C HIS A 113 14.56 0.32 1.54
N SER A 114 15.84 0.17 1.19
CA SER A 114 16.88 -0.02 2.22
C SER A 114 17.08 1.27 3.01
N VAL A 115 17.16 1.14 4.33
CA VAL A 115 17.50 2.24 5.24
C VAL A 115 18.98 2.25 5.63
N ASP A 116 19.78 1.34 5.07
CA ASP A 116 21.22 1.21 5.31
C ASP A 116 22.01 1.16 3.98
N PRO A 117 21.96 2.25 3.17
CA PRO A 117 22.50 2.25 1.81
C PRO A 117 24.02 2.12 1.74
N GLU A 118 24.74 2.35 2.85
CA GLU A 118 26.20 2.17 2.91
C GLU A 118 26.57 0.68 2.93
N ILE A 119 25.72 -0.16 3.51
CA ILE A 119 25.93 -1.61 3.64
C ILE A 119 25.19 -2.36 2.53
N ASP A 120 24.00 -1.92 2.19
CA ASP A 120 23.11 -2.59 1.24
C ASP A 120 23.43 -2.17 -0.21
N THR A 121 24.60 -2.61 -0.69
CA THR A 121 25.02 -2.41 -2.09
C THR A 121 24.11 -3.17 -3.06
N VAL A 122 24.18 -2.85 -4.36
CA VAL A 122 23.44 -3.54 -5.42
C VAL A 122 23.64 -5.06 -5.34
N GLU A 123 24.88 -5.52 -5.21
CA GLU A 123 25.21 -6.95 -5.12
C GLU A 123 24.60 -7.59 -3.86
N ARG A 124 24.57 -6.85 -2.77
CA ARG A 124 23.99 -7.34 -1.51
C ARG A 124 22.47 -7.41 -1.56
N LEU A 125 21.84 -6.44 -2.19
CA LEU A 125 20.39 -6.45 -2.44
C LEU A 125 20.00 -7.60 -3.36
N MET A 126 20.75 -7.81 -4.44
CA MET A 126 20.55 -8.96 -5.36
C MET A 126 20.67 -10.29 -4.62
N LYS A 127 21.70 -10.46 -3.80
CA LYS A 127 21.87 -11.67 -2.98
C LYS A 127 20.75 -11.85 -1.96
N TYR A 128 20.24 -10.77 -1.38
CA TYR A 128 19.11 -10.81 -0.45
C TYR A 128 17.84 -11.28 -1.17
N GLN A 129 17.59 -10.78 -2.38
CA GLN A 129 16.49 -11.22 -3.23
C GLN A 129 16.58 -12.73 -3.53
N GLU A 130 17.75 -13.22 -3.94
CA GLU A 130 17.97 -14.65 -4.25
C GLU A 130 17.72 -15.54 -3.02
N ILE A 131 18.33 -15.20 -1.87
CA ILE A 131 18.20 -15.98 -0.63
C ILE A 131 16.75 -16.06 -0.14
N ASN A 132 15.99 -14.99 -0.30
CA ASN A 132 14.60 -14.92 0.14
C ASN A 132 13.61 -15.33 -0.96
N GLU A 133 14.09 -15.74 -2.15
CA GLU A 133 13.26 -16.15 -3.29
C GLU A 133 12.20 -15.09 -3.62
N ILE A 134 12.60 -13.81 -3.68
CA ILE A 134 11.73 -12.69 -4.02
C ILE A 134 11.65 -12.59 -5.54
N ASP A 135 10.45 -12.47 -6.08
CA ASP A 135 10.30 -12.07 -7.48
C ASP A 135 10.61 -10.58 -7.62
N GLY A 136 11.67 -10.27 -8.35
CA GLY A 136 12.12 -8.90 -8.58
C GLY A 136 11.69 -8.33 -9.93
N SER A 137 10.80 -9.00 -10.64
CA SER A 137 10.33 -8.59 -11.97
C SER A 137 9.28 -7.49 -11.94
N ASN A 138 8.70 -7.21 -10.76
CA ASN A 138 7.65 -6.20 -10.54
C ASN A 138 8.12 -5.07 -9.64
#